data_290b071774f87133ce2eeb10654049b9
#
_entry.id   290b071774f87133ce2eeb10654049b9
#
_cell.length_a   1.000
_cell.length_b   1.000
_cell.length_c   1.000
_cell.angle_alpha   90.00
_cell.angle_beta   90.00
_cell.angle_gamma   90.00
#
_symmetry.space_group_name_H-M   'P 1'
#
loop_
_entity.id
_entity.type
_entity.pdbx_description
1 polymer ?
#
loop_
_entity_poly.entity_id
_entity_poly.type
_entity_poly.pdbx_seq_one_letter_code
_entity_poly.pdbx_strand_id
1 'polypeptide(L)'
;MALLAQSKSVAAQSGGSPVKVETKGLVAKIKIEAPLEGFLTDLNGKYKLRVTELTLEPGGHVGEHNHLGPGIRQVTAGYMTYVLPDKTVVYGPGEYFFEAGDVNHTVYNKTEAPMVHVLFEILPVDCKGPSLIPARQS
;
A
#
# COMPACT_ATOMS: atom_id res chain seq x y z
N MET A 1 8.20 5.97 18.74
CA MET A 1 7.12 5.96 19.74
C MET A 1 5.78 6.47 19.18
N ALA A 2 5.75 7.62 18.53
CA ALA A 2 4.52 8.15 17.92
C ALA A 2 3.87 7.21 16.90
N LEU A 3 4.65 6.38 16.25
CA LEU A 3 4.18 5.46 15.22
C LEU A 3 3.43 4.25 15.76
N LEU A 4 3.81 3.76 16.92
CA LEU A 4 3.05 2.71 17.59
C LEU A 4 1.65 3.18 17.96
N ALA A 5 1.55 4.42 18.37
CA ALA A 5 0.28 5.02 18.70
C ALA A 5 -0.61 5.16 17.45
N GLN A 6 0.00 5.46 16.30
CA GLN A 6 -0.75 5.59 15.06
C GLN A 6 -1.30 4.25 14.57
N SER A 7 -0.49 3.21 14.61
CA SER A 7 -0.95 1.87 14.23
C SER A 7 -2.08 1.38 15.13
N LYS A 8 -1.94 1.67 16.42
CA LYS A 8 -2.97 1.32 17.39
C LYS A 8 -4.23 2.16 17.23
N SER A 9 -4.09 3.43 16.85
CA SER A 9 -5.26 4.28 16.67
C SER A 9 -6.11 3.87 15.48
N VAL A 10 -5.51 3.36 14.41
CA VAL A 10 -6.27 2.83 13.27
C VAL A 10 -7.09 1.60 13.68
N ALA A 11 -6.53 0.71 14.48
CA ALA A 11 -7.24 -0.46 14.97
C ALA A 11 -8.28 -0.09 16.05
N ALA A 12 -8.01 0.94 16.84
CA ALA A 12 -8.86 1.34 17.97
C ALA A 12 -10.01 2.26 17.57
N GLN A 13 -9.95 2.89 16.40
CA GLN A 13 -10.92 3.89 15.99
C GLN A 13 -12.32 3.36 15.75
N SER A 14 -12.47 2.09 15.55
CA SER A 14 -13.76 1.56 15.13
C SER A 14 -14.75 1.34 16.24
N GLY A 15 -14.34 1.31 17.51
CA GLY A 15 -15.26 1.03 18.64
C GLY A 15 -16.09 -0.25 18.45
N GLY A 16 -15.86 -1.00 17.38
CA GLY A 16 -16.56 -2.22 16.98
C GLY A 16 -15.64 -3.08 16.14
N SER A 17 -16.19 -3.90 15.26
CA SER A 17 -15.40 -4.71 14.35
C SER A 17 -14.51 -3.82 13.45
N PRO A 18 -13.22 -4.16 13.27
CA PRO A 18 -12.35 -3.38 12.40
C PRO A 18 -12.92 -3.32 10.98
N VAL A 19 -12.93 -2.13 10.39
CA VAL A 19 -13.27 -1.99 8.98
C VAL A 19 -12.13 -2.60 8.17
N LYS A 20 -12.46 -3.55 7.33
CA LYS A 20 -11.49 -4.21 6.46
C LYS A 20 -11.53 -3.62 5.06
N VAL A 21 -10.36 -3.51 4.44
CA VAL A 21 -10.29 -3.19 3.03
C VAL A 21 -10.73 -4.42 2.24
N GLU A 22 -11.73 -4.26 1.39
CA GLU A 22 -12.21 -5.34 0.54
C GLU A 22 -11.20 -5.61 -0.57
N THR A 23 -10.85 -6.88 -0.76
CA THR A 23 -9.94 -7.29 -1.83
C THR A 23 -10.51 -8.49 -2.57
N LYS A 24 -10.23 -8.55 -3.86
CA LYS A 24 -10.57 -9.68 -4.71
C LYS A 24 -9.38 -10.00 -5.61
N GLY A 25 -8.95 -11.25 -5.60
CA GLY A 25 -7.89 -11.72 -6.49
C GLY A 25 -6.52 -11.13 -6.21
N LEU A 26 -6.26 -10.68 -4.98
CA LEU A 26 -4.99 -10.10 -4.59
C LEU A 26 -4.10 -11.14 -3.92
N VAL A 27 -2.87 -11.26 -4.41
CA VAL A 27 -1.81 -12.01 -3.74
C VAL A 27 -0.65 -11.05 -3.48
N ALA A 28 -0.25 -10.90 -2.23
CA ALA A 28 0.84 -10.01 -1.82
C ALA A 28 1.95 -10.85 -1.17
N LYS A 29 3.19 -10.59 -1.59
CA LYS A 29 4.37 -11.27 -1.05
C LYS A 29 5.40 -10.23 -0.63
N ILE A 30 5.71 -10.18 0.66
CA ILE A 30 6.83 -9.38 1.14
C ILE A 30 8.11 -10.02 0.65
N LYS A 31 8.88 -9.30 -0.13
CA LYS A 31 10.13 -9.79 -0.74
C LYS A 31 11.34 -9.46 0.12
N ILE A 32 11.34 -8.31 0.76
CA ILE A 32 12.42 -7.87 1.63
C ILE A 32 11.90 -6.81 2.61
N GLU A 33 12.40 -6.85 3.82
CA GLU A 33 12.27 -5.77 4.80
C GLU A 33 13.65 -5.47 5.37
N ALA A 34 13.98 -4.19 5.48
CA ALA A 34 15.26 -3.75 6.01
C ALA A 34 15.07 -2.53 6.91
N PRO A 35 15.37 -2.63 8.21
CA PRO A 35 15.39 -1.45 9.07
C PRO A 35 16.34 -0.41 8.49
N LEU A 36 15.91 0.86 8.54
CA LEU A 36 16.75 1.94 8.03
C LEU A 36 17.96 2.14 8.94
N GLU A 37 19.11 2.29 8.31
CA GLU A 37 20.38 2.57 8.98
C GLU A 37 21.26 3.41 8.05
N GLY A 38 22.18 4.15 8.61
CA GLY A 38 23.11 4.98 7.83
C GLY A 38 23.12 6.43 8.30
N PHE A 39 23.45 7.33 7.41
CA PHE A 39 23.66 8.75 7.75
C PHE A 39 22.36 9.51 8.06
N LEU A 40 21.21 9.02 7.65
CA LEU A 40 19.93 9.65 7.99
C LEU A 40 19.50 9.19 9.40
N THR A 41 20.23 9.67 10.39
CA THR A 41 20.13 9.16 11.76
C THR A 41 18.76 9.30 12.39
N ASP A 42 17.98 10.30 11.98
CA ASP A 42 16.61 10.50 12.47
C ASP A 42 15.66 9.36 12.07
N LEU A 43 16.02 8.57 11.05
CA LEU A 43 15.21 7.47 10.56
C LEU A 43 15.67 6.12 11.12
N ASN A 44 16.92 6.04 11.58
CA ASN A 44 17.51 4.77 11.99
C ASN A 44 16.78 4.14 13.16
N GLY A 45 16.44 2.85 13.00
CA GLY A 45 15.77 2.09 14.03
C GLY A 45 14.29 2.43 14.24
N LYS A 46 13.78 3.49 13.59
CA LYS A 46 12.38 3.91 13.68
C LYS A 46 11.55 3.44 12.50
N TYR A 47 12.18 3.35 11.34
CA TYR A 47 11.53 3.00 10.08
C TYR A 47 12.26 1.86 9.39
N LYS A 48 11.57 1.24 8.47
CA LYS A 48 12.12 0.23 7.58
C LYS A 48 11.67 0.47 6.16
N LEU A 49 12.43 -0.05 5.22
CA LEU A 49 11.98 -0.23 3.85
C LEU A 49 11.34 -1.60 3.72
N ARG A 50 10.23 -1.64 3.02
CA ARG A 50 9.59 -2.90 2.65
C ARG A 50 9.36 -2.92 1.15
N VAL A 51 9.70 -4.02 0.53
CA VAL A 51 9.36 -4.30 -0.87
C VAL A 51 8.34 -5.42 -0.89
N THR A 52 7.18 -5.14 -1.48
CA THR A 52 6.11 -6.12 -1.64
C THR A 52 5.83 -6.29 -3.13
N GLU A 53 5.75 -7.53 -3.59
CA GLU A 53 5.26 -7.86 -4.92
C GLU A 53 3.80 -8.26 -4.81
N LEU A 54 2.95 -7.62 -5.61
CA LEU A 54 1.52 -7.84 -5.59
C LEU A 54 1.05 -8.29 -6.98
N THR A 55 0.24 -9.31 -6.98
CA THR A 55 -0.44 -9.79 -8.18
C THR A 55 -1.92 -9.62 -8.01
N LEU A 56 -2.57 -9.02 -8.99
CA LEU A 56 -4.01 -8.85 -9.04
C LEU A 56 -4.53 -9.60 -10.25
N GLU A 57 -5.33 -10.62 -10.01
CA GLU A 57 -5.87 -11.43 -11.09
C GLU A 57 -6.87 -10.65 -11.96
N PRO A 58 -7.19 -11.15 -13.15
CA PRO A 58 -8.19 -10.50 -14.02
C PRO A 58 -9.51 -10.25 -13.27
N GLY A 59 -10.02 -9.02 -13.36
CA GLY A 59 -11.22 -8.61 -12.65
C GLY A 59 -11.04 -8.38 -11.15
N GLY A 60 -9.82 -8.52 -10.65
CA GLY A 60 -9.51 -8.29 -9.24
C GLY A 60 -9.50 -6.81 -8.87
N HIS A 61 -9.64 -6.55 -7.59
CA HIS A 61 -9.61 -5.17 -7.08
C HIS A 61 -9.15 -5.11 -5.62
N VAL A 62 -8.69 -3.93 -5.24
CA VAL A 62 -8.48 -3.56 -3.85
C VAL A 62 -9.36 -2.35 -3.59
N GLY A 63 -10.32 -2.48 -2.68
CA GLY A 63 -11.29 -1.44 -2.35
C GLY A 63 -10.63 -0.17 -1.85
N GLU A 64 -11.40 0.87 -1.69
CA GLU A 64 -10.85 2.18 -1.30
C GLU A 64 -10.06 2.08 0.01
N HIS A 65 -8.84 2.57 -0.02
CA HIS A 65 -7.91 2.48 1.10
C HIS A 65 -6.81 3.54 0.97
N ASN A 66 -5.99 3.64 1.99
CA ASN A 66 -4.70 4.31 1.89
C ASN A 66 -3.62 3.46 2.57
N HIS A 67 -2.42 3.99 2.73
CA HIS A 67 -1.29 3.26 3.26
C HIS A 67 -0.70 3.96 4.48
N LEU A 68 -0.11 3.16 5.36
CA LEU A 68 0.53 3.66 6.57
C LEU A 68 1.74 4.56 6.28
N GLY A 69 2.45 4.27 5.20
CA GLY A 69 3.64 5.05 4.80
C GLY A 69 3.64 5.39 3.32
N PRO A 70 4.46 6.38 2.93
CA PRO A 70 4.61 6.71 1.52
C PRO A 70 5.37 5.63 0.78
N GLY A 71 5.16 5.54 -0.54
CA GLY A 71 5.84 4.56 -1.35
C GLY A 71 5.96 4.94 -2.81
N ILE A 72 6.74 4.15 -3.51
CA ILE A 72 6.85 4.16 -4.95
C ILE A 72 6.32 2.83 -5.47
N ARG A 73 5.45 2.87 -6.46
CA ARG A 73 4.98 1.69 -7.17
C ARG A 73 5.57 1.59 -8.55
N GLN A 74 5.80 0.37 -8.98
CA GLN A 74 6.16 0.05 -10.36
C GLN A 74 5.26 -1.06 -10.85
N VAL A 75 4.57 -0.84 -11.96
CA VAL A 75 3.87 -1.92 -12.67
C VAL A 75 4.89 -2.68 -13.49
N THR A 76 4.96 -3.99 -13.31
CA THR A 76 5.90 -4.86 -14.02
C THR A 76 5.22 -5.69 -15.10
N ALA A 77 3.93 -5.98 -14.97
CA ALA A 77 3.17 -6.73 -15.96
C ALA A 77 1.69 -6.33 -15.89
N GLY A 78 1.02 -6.32 -17.02
CA GLY A 78 -0.38 -5.96 -17.09
C GLY A 78 -0.64 -4.47 -16.90
N TYR A 79 -1.87 -4.11 -16.60
CA TYR A 79 -2.30 -2.71 -16.49
C TYR A 79 -3.08 -2.51 -15.19
N MET A 80 -2.73 -1.45 -14.48
CA MET A 80 -3.39 -1.07 -13.24
C MET A 80 -4.30 0.13 -13.49
N THR A 81 -5.57 0.01 -13.15
CA THR A 81 -6.47 1.16 -13.09
C THR A 81 -6.45 1.70 -11.66
N TYR A 82 -5.93 2.90 -11.51
CA TYR A 82 -5.71 3.55 -10.22
C TYR A 82 -6.67 4.72 -10.08
N VAL A 83 -7.62 4.61 -9.15
CA VAL A 83 -8.70 5.58 -8.97
C VAL A 83 -8.41 6.44 -7.75
N LEU A 84 -8.23 7.73 -7.99
CA LEU A 84 -8.07 8.76 -6.98
C LEU A 84 -9.37 9.55 -6.84
N PRO A 85 -9.53 10.37 -5.78
CA PRO A 85 -10.76 11.16 -5.61
C PRO A 85 -11.07 12.09 -6.78
N ASP A 86 -10.06 12.60 -7.47
CA ASP A 86 -10.20 13.61 -8.52
C ASP A 86 -9.89 13.08 -9.93
N LYS A 87 -9.35 11.88 -10.06
CA LYS A 87 -8.95 11.34 -11.37
C LYS A 87 -8.75 9.85 -11.34
N THR A 88 -8.74 9.27 -12.53
CA THR A 88 -8.37 7.86 -12.74
C THR A 88 -7.18 7.82 -13.70
N VAL A 89 -6.19 7.02 -13.35
CA VAL A 89 -4.98 6.82 -14.15
C VAL A 89 -4.81 5.34 -14.44
N VAL A 90 -4.38 5.01 -15.65
CA VAL A 90 -4.00 3.64 -16.00
C VAL A 90 -2.48 3.59 -16.14
N TYR A 91 -1.86 2.74 -15.35
CA TYR A 91 -0.42 2.50 -15.40
C TYR A 91 -0.14 1.16 -16.07
N GLY A 92 0.81 1.14 -16.97
CA GLY A 92 1.26 -0.06 -17.69
C GLY A 92 2.67 -0.49 -17.32
N PRO A 93 3.15 -1.57 -17.94
CA PRO A 93 4.47 -2.14 -17.61
C PRO A 93 5.60 -1.12 -17.74
N GLY A 94 6.44 -1.07 -16.73
CA GLY A 94 7.59 -0.17 -16.67
C GLY A 94 7.28 1.22 -16.11
N GLU A 95 6.02 1.55 -15.85
CA GLU A 95 5.65 2.85 -15.28
C GLU A 95 5.77 2.85 -13.76
N TYR A 96 6.24 3.98 -13.24
CA TYR A 96 6.40 4.24 -11.81
C TYR A 96 5.51 5.38 -11.40
N PHE A 97 5.05 5.36 -10.15
CA PHE A 97 4.36 6.51 -9.59
C PHE A 97 4.57 6.58 -8.07
N PHE A 98 4.46 7.78 -7.54
CA PHE A 98 4.52 8.03 -6.12
C PHE A 98 3.13 7.86 -5.50
N GLU A 99 3.08 7.17 -4.37
CA GLU A 99 1.86 7.01 -3.58
C GLU A 99 2.08 7.62 -2.20
N ALA A 100 1.42 8.74 -1.97
CA ALA A 100 1.42 9.34 -0.64
C ALA A 100 0.61 8.47 0.32
N GLY A 101 1.07 8.33 1.55
CA GLY A 101 0.46 7.42 2.52
C GLY A 101 -0.90 7.87 3.06
N ASP A 102 -1.41 9.01 2.67
CA ASP A 102 -2.63 9.58 3.22
C ASP A 102 -3.73 9.90 2.18
N VAL A 103 -3.59 9.39 0.97
CA VAL A 103 -4.55 9.63 -0.11
C VAL A 103 -5.36 8.37 -0.37
N ASN A 104 -6.68 8.47 -0.20
CA ASN A 104 -7.59 7.37 -0.52
C ASN A 104 -7.57 7.05 -2.00
N HIS A 105 -7.50 5.78 -2.32
CA HIS A 105 -7.52 5.29 -3.71
C HIS A 105 -8.05 3.88 -3.79
N THR A 106 -8.46 3.50 -5.00
CA THR A 106 -8.92 2.15 -5.33
C THR A 106 -8.09 1.62 -6.48
N VAL A 107 -7.79 0.33 -6.47
CA VAL A 107 -7.01 -0.32 -7.52
C VAL A 107 -7.84 -1.41 -8.18
N TYR A 108 -7.84 -1.43 -9.50
CA TYR A 108 -8.52 -2.44 -10.31
C TYR A 108 -7.59 -3.04 -11.34
N ASN A 109 -7.77 -4.32 -11.59
CA ASN A 109 -7.31 -4.95 -12.83
C ASN A 109 -8.55 -5.18 -13.72
N LYS A 110 -8.77 -4.27 -14.66
CA LYS A 110 -9.91 -4.32 -15.58
C LYS A 110 -9.61 -5.10 -16.86
N THR A 111 -8.50 -5.83 -16.89
CA THR A 111 -8.05 -6.57 -18.06
C THR A 111 -8.25 -8.08 -17.88
N GLU A 112 -7.98 -8.83 -18.92
CA GLU A 112 -8.07 -10.31 -18.90
C GLU A 112 -6.73 -10.98 -18.61
N ALA A 113 -5.68 -10.20 -18.33
CA ALA A 113 -4.37 -10.71 -17.96
C ALA A 113 -4.02 -10.32 -16.51
N PRO A 114 -3.22 -11.12 -15.81
CA PRO A 114 -2.76 -10.74 -14.48
C PRO A 114 -2.00 -9.42 -14.50
N MET A 115 -2.16 -8.63 -13.46
CA MET A 115 -1.40 -7.40 -13.26
C MET A 115 -0.45 -7.63 -12.09
N VAL A 116 0.83 -7.32 -12.31
CA VAL A 116 1.86 -7.43 -11.29
C VAL A 116 2.48 -6.07 -11.04
N HIS A 117 2.63 -5.72 -9.80
CA HIS A 117 3.33 -4.49 -9.42
C HIS A 117 4.16 -4.70 -8.17
N VAL A 118 5.13 -3.83 -8.00
CA VAL A 118 6.02 -3.83 -6.84
C VAL A 118 5.81 -2.53 -6.08
N LEU A 119 5.67 -2.64 -4.77
CA LEU A 119 5.53 -1.50 -3.87
C LEU A 119 6.78 -1.41 -3.00
N PHE A 120 7.45 -0.27 -3.09
CA PHE A 120 8.56 0.11 -2.23
C PHE A 120 8.03 1.14 -1.24
N GLU A 121 8.01 0.83 0.04
CA GLU A 121 7.43 1.75 1.02
C GLU A 121 8.28 1.90 2.27
N ILE A 122 8.17 3.06 2.89
CA ILE A 122 8.76 3.33 4.19
C ILE A 122 7.67 3.11 5.23
N LEU A 123 7.95 2.25 6.20
CA LEU A 123 7.00 1.90 7.24
C LEU A 123 7.62 2.05 8.62
N PRO A 124 6.81 2.20 9.67
CA PRO A 124 7.31 2.02 11.02
C PRO A 124 8.00 0.67 11.16
N VAL A 125 9.11 0.64 11.88
CA VAL A 125 9.93 -0.58 12.02
C VAL A 125 9.14 -1.74 12.62
N ASP A 126 8.14 -1.46 13.42
CA ASP A 126 7.30 -2.46 14.08
C ASP A 126 6.02 -2.82 13.32
N CYS A 127 5.82 -2.25 12.14
CA CYS A 127 4.68 -2.62 11.30
C CYS A 127 4.79 -4.07 10.87
N LYS A 128 3.81 -4.88 11.25
CA LYS A 128 3.68 -6.29 10.84
C LYS A 128 2.42 -6.45 10.03
N GLY A 129 2.48 -7.30 9.01
CA GLY A 129 1.35 -7.51 8.12
C GLY A 129 1.12 -6.38 7.13
N PRO A 130 -0.06 -6.31 6.52
CA PRO A 130 -0.36 -5.32 5.47
C PRO A 130 -0.24 -3.88 5.97
N SER A 131 0.21 -2.99 5.09
CA SER A 131 0.26 -1.55 5.35
C SER A 131 -1.03 -0.83 4.95
N LEU A 132 -2.03 -1.56 4.50
CA LEU A 132 -3.32 -1.01 4.08
C LEU A 132 -4.08 -0.42 5.27
N ILE A 133 -4.62 0.76 5.07
CA ILE A 133 -5.47 1.45 6.03
C ILE A 133 -6.84 1.68 5.38
N PRO A 134 -7.94 1.35 6.05
CA PRO A 134 -9.27 1.67 5.53
C PRO A 134 -9.38 3.15 5.19
N ALA A 135 -10.13 3.45 4.11
CA ALA A 135 -10.31 4.81 3.64
C ALA A 135 -10.82 5.73 4.77
N ARG A 136 -10.29 6.94 4.79
CA ARG A 136 -10.76 7.95 5.73
C ARG A 136 -12.15 8.44 5.30
N GLN A 137 -13.04 8.53 6.24
CA GLN A 137 -14.31 9.19 6.03
C GLN A 137 -14.07 10.69 5.87
N SER A 138 -14.67 11.29 4.86
CA SER A 138 -14.61 12.73 4.63
C SER A 138 -15.58 13.47 5.53
#